data_6406066804b164362d9882efb9dd54c6
#
_entry.id   6406066804b164362d9882efb9dd54c6
#
_cell.length_a   1.000
_cell.length_b   1.000
_cell.length_c   1.000
_cell.angle_alpha   90.00
_cell.angle_beta   90.00
_cell.angle_gamma   90.00
#
_symmetry.space_group_name_H-M   'P 1'
#
loop_
_entity.id
_entity.type
_entity.pdbx_description
1 polymer ?
#
loop_
_entity_poly.entity_id
_entity_poly.type
_entity_poly.pdbx_seq_one_letter_code
_entity_poly.pdbx_strand_id
1 'polypeptide(L)'
;MKIQSADFLVSNSRADQCPQSDFPEYAFIGRSNVGKSSLINMLTGRKALAMTSSTPGKTMLINHFVINNEWYLVDLPGYGYAKRGRYEVEKLKKLINYYVLQRQQLTCLFVLIDSRLEPQKIDLEFIRFLGENGVPFGIIFTKADKPKRGELKKNVERFLQTLHEEWEELPPYFITSSDTGQGCDEFLDYIEQINQSLK
;
A
#
# COMPACT_ATOMS: atom_id res chain seq x y z
N MET A 1 12.33 11.80 6.87
CA MET A 1 12.45 12.36 5.48
C MET A 1 11.41 13.44 5.24
N LYS A 2 11.77 14.51 4.52
CA LYS A 2 10.81 15.53 4.07
C LYS A 2 10.55 15.40 2.57
N ILE A 3 9.29 15.31 2.18
CA ILE A 3 8.92 15.35 0.76
C ILE A 3 8.89 16.80 0.28
N GLN A 4 9.77 17.13 -0.66
CA GLN A 4 9.88 18.44 -1.28
C GLN A 4 9.10 18.50 -2.59
N SER A 5 9.16 17.42 -3.37
CA SER A 5 8.43 17.28 -4.62
C SER A 5 7.73 15.93 -4.70
N ALA A 6 6.56 15.93 -5.30
CA ALA A 6 5.78 14.73 -5.59
C ALA A 6 4.95 15.00 -6.83
N ASP A 7 5.24 14.29 -7.90
CA ASP A 7 4.63 14.52 -9.20
C ASP A 7 4.14 13.20 -9.81
N PHE A 8 2.98 13.26 -10.43
CA PHE A 8 2.47 12.14 -11.22
C PHE A 8 3.37 11.94 -12.45
N LEU A 9 3.80 10.70 -12.65
CA LEU A 9 4.66 10.35 -13.77
C LEU A 9 3.87 9.67 -14.90
N VAL A 10 3.23 8.54 -14.61
CA VAL A 10 2.57 7.73 -15.63
C VAL A 10 1.57 6.75 -14.99
N SER A 11 0.54 6.39 -15.78
CA SER A 11 -0.37 5.26 -15.51
C SER A 11 -0.18 4.17 -16.54
N ASN A 12 -0.06 2.94 -16.10
CA ASN A 12 0.09 1.77 -16.98
C ASN A 12 -0.92 0.68 -16.65
N SER A 13 -1.46 0.06 -17.69
CA SER A 13 -2.35 -1.10 -17.56
C SER A 13 -1.59 -2.44 -17.50
N ARG A 14 -0.26 -2.41 -17.67
CA ARG A 14 0.63 -3.56 -17.66
C ARG A 14 1.89 -3.24 -16.87
N ALA A 15 2.35 -4.19 -16.07
CA ALA A 15 3.54 -4.00 -15.24
C ALA A 15 4.85 -3.94 -16.06
N ASP A 16 4.91 -4.61 -17.21
CA ASP A 16 6.06 -4.57 -18.12
C ASP A 16 6.23 -3.23 -18.84
N GLN A 17 5.23 -2.36 -18.81
CA GLN A 17 5.27 -1.00 -19.34
C GLN A 17 5.61 0.06 -18.31
N CYS A 18 5.78 -0.33 -17.04
CA CYS A 18 6.16 0.59 -15.97
C CYS A 18 7.56 1.16 -16.18
N PRO A 19 7.86 2.35 -15.63
CA PRO A 19 9.14 3.02 -15.82
C PRO A 19 10.34 2.12 -15.51
N GLN A 20 11.34 2.13 -16.37
CA GLN A 20 12.62 1.46 -16.14
C GLN A 20 13.62 2.50 -15.62
N SER A 21 14.04 2.37 -14.37
CA SER A 21 15.03 3.24 -13.76
C SER A 21 15.66 2.53 -12.55
N ASP A 22 16.72 3.11 -12.01
CA ASP A 22 17.38 2.62 -10.79
C ASP A 22 16.69 3.14 -9.49
N PHE A 23 15.59 3.87 -9.63
CA PHE A 23 14.87 4.37 -8.47
C PHE A 23 14.14 3.24 -7.74
N PRO A 24 14.30 3.13 -6.42
CA PRO A 24 13.53 2.17 -5.64
C PRO A 24 12.03 2.50 -5.69
N GLU A 25 11.22 1.45 -5.72
CA GLU A 25 9.76 1.57 -5.71
C GLU A 25 9.16 1.09 -4.40
N TYR A 26 8.26 1.90 -3.86
CA TYR A 26 7.42 1.58 -2.71
C TYR A 26 5.97 1.57 -3.16
N ALA A 27 5.39 0.38 -3.25
CA ALA A 27 4.05 0.21 -3.78
C ALA A 27 3.01 0.08 -2.67
N PHE A 28 1.85 0.66 -2.90
CA PHE A 28 0.71 0.64 -1.98
C PHE A 28 -0.43 -0.16 -2.60
N ILE A 29 -0.97 -1.09 -1.82
CA ILE A 29 -2.09 -1.93 -2.20
C ILE A 29 -3.03 -2.13 -1.01
N GLY A 30 -4.28 -2.45 -1.28
CA GLY A 30 -5.26 -2.76 -0.25
C GLY A 30 -6.63 -2.98 -0.85
N ARG A 31 -7.62 -3.19 0.00
CA ARG A 31 -9.01 -3.31 -0.43
C ARG A 31 -9.55 -1.96 -0.93
N SER A 32 -10.60 -2.04 -1.74
CA SER A 32 -11.34 -0.85 -2.14
C SER A 32 -11.76 -0.01 -0.93
N ASN A 33 -11.61 1.30 -1.02
CA ASN A 33 -11.97 2.27 0.03
C ASN A 33 -11.21 2.11 1.36
N VAL A 34 -10.07 1.45 1.35
CA VAL A 34 -9.19 1.33 2.53
C VAL A 34 -8.57 2.65 2.96
N GLY A 35 -8.55 3.67 2.08
CA GLY A 35 -7.95 4.97 2.33
C GLY A 35 -6.60 5.18 1.63
N LYS A 36 -6.29 4.40 0.59
CA LYS A 36 -5.01 4.42 -0.11
C LYS A 36 -4.71 5.78 -0.75
N SER A 37 -5.62 6.35 -1.54
CA SER A 37 -5.43 7.66 -2.16
C SER A 37 -5.31 8.80 -1.12
N SER A 38 -6.09 8.73 -0.04
CA SER A 38 -5.99 9.71 1.04
C SER A 38 -4.63 9.62 1.76
N LEU A 39 -4.11 8.41 1.95
CA LEU A 39 -2.78 8.20 2.53
C LEU A 39 -1.69 8.77 1.63
N ILE A 40 -1.72 8.49 0.32
CA ILE A 40 -0.76 9.03 -0.65
C ILE A 40 -0.76 10.57 -0.63
N ASN A 41 -1.94 11.18 -0.65
CA ASN A 41 -2.08 12.63 -0.59
C ASN A 41 -1.53 13.21 0.72
N MET A 42 -1.79 12.56 1.85
CA MET A 42 -1.27 12.98 3.15
C MET A 42 0.27 12.88 3.20
N LEU A 43 0.85 11.75 2.81
CA LEU A 43 2.31 11.55 2.79
C LEU A 43 3.04 12.57 1.92
N THR A 44 2.46 12.90 0.77
CA THR A 44 3.06 13.83 -0.19
C THR A 44 2.75 15.30 0.09
N GLY A 45 1.88 15.59 1.06
CA GLY A 45 1.42 16.95 1.32
C GLY A 45 0.60 17.55 0.17
N ARG A 46 0.08 16.73 -0.73
CA ARG A 46 -0.71 17.14 -1.90
C ARG A 46 -2.19 16.77 -1.73
N LYS A 47 -3.08 17.70 -1.98
CA LYS A 47 -4.54 17.48 -1.79
C LYS A 47 -5.19 16.56 -2.83
N ALA A 48 -4.61 16.43 -4.02
CA ALA A 48 -5.20 15.71 -5.15
C ALA A 48 -4.16 15.04 -6.07
N LEU A 49 -3.03 14.60 -5.54
CA LEU A 49 -2.03 13.86 -6.32
C LEU A 49 -2.59 12.50 -6.75
N ALA A 50 -3.07 11.73 -5.78
CA ALA A 50 -3.82 10.51 -6.03
C ALA A 50 -5.32 10.82 -6.05
N MET A 51 -6.02 10.36 -7.08
CA MET A 51 -7.45 10.61 -7.21
C MET A 51 -8.23 9.77 -6.19
N THR A 52 -8.90 10.46 -5.27
CA THR A 52 -9.87 9.83 -4.38
C THR A 52 -11.16 9.61 -5.17
N SER A 53 -11.42 8.38 -5.63
CA SER A 53 -12.70 8.08 -6.26
C SER A 53 -13.63 7.39 -5.27
N SER A 54 -14.82 7.93 -5.12
CA SER A 54 -15.93 7.26 -4.43
C SER A 54 -16.57 6.15 -5.28
N THR A 55 -16.19 6.05 -6.56
CA THR A 55 -16.73 5.05 -7.48
C THR A 55 -15.75 3.89 -7.61
N PRO A 56 -16.05 2.72 -7.03
CA PRO A 56 -15.21 1.54 -7.17
C PRO A 56 -15.17 1.08 -8.64
N GLY A 57 -13.98 0.80 -9.14
CA GLY A 57 -13.87 -0.02 -10.35
C GLY A 57 -13.51 0.68 -11.64
N LYS A 58 -13.22 1.99 -11.66
CA LYS A 58 -12.99 2.68 -12.95
C LYS A 58 -11.66 2.36 -13.63
N THR A 59 -10.58 1.95 -12.92
CA THR A 59 -9.32 1.74 -13.63
C THR A 59 -8.43 0.71 -12.93
N MET A 60 -8.03 -0.31 -13.68
CA MET A 60 -7.00 -1.27 -13.29
C MET A 60 -5.64 -0.74 -13.75
N LEU A 61 -5.20 0.40 -13.21
CA LEU A 61 -3.94 1.04 -13.57
C LEU A 61 -2.95 1.02 -12.42
N ILE A 62 -1.70 0.87 -12.77
CA ILE A 62 -0.54 1.09 -11.91
C ILE A 62 -0.12 2.53 -12.09
N ASN A 63 -0.21 3.35 -11.04
CA ASN A 63 0.15 4.76 -11.08
C ASN A 63 1.49 4.99 -10.41
N HIS A 64 2.43 5.59 -11.13
CA HIS A 64 3.74 5.97 -10.61
C HIS A 64 3.77 7.46 -10.29
N PHE A 65 4.25 7.77 -9.09
CA PHE A 65 4.58 9.14 -8.66
C PHE A 65 6.06 9.20 -8.34
N VAL A 66 6.74 10.21 -8.87
CA VAL A 66 8.15 10.46 -8.54
C VAL A 66 8.22 11.36 -7.33
N ILE A 67 9.00 10.94 -6.33
CA ILE A 67 9.15 11.65 -5.05
C ILE A 67 10.59 12.14 -4.91
N ASN A 68 10.76 13.42 -4.65
CA ASN A 68 12.08 14.08 -4.49
C ASN A 68 13.06 13.80 -5.63
N ASN A 69 12.57 13.34 -6.78
CA ASN A 69 13.38 12.86 -7.90
C ASN A 69 14.41 11.78 -7.51
N GLU A 70 14.06 10.93 -6.53
CA GLU A 70 14.94 9.90 -5.96
C GLU A 70 14.28 8.52 -5.87
N TRP A 71 12.96 8.44 -5.75
CA TRP A 71 12.23 7.19 -5.60
C TRP A 71 10.80 7.28 -6.12
N TYR A 72 10.16 6.12 -6.33
CA TYR A 72 8.79 6.04 -6.76
C TYR A 72 7.85 5.58 -5.65
N LEU A 73 6.76 6.31 -5.50
CA LEU A 73 5.57 5.82 -4.83
C LEU A 73 4.64 5.26 -5.91
N VAL A 74 4.19 4.02 -5.73
CA VAL A 74 3.36 3.32 -6.72
C VAL A 74 2.00 2.98 -6.12
N ASP A 75 0.96 3.45 -6.77
CA ASP A 75 -0.43 3.15 -6.41
C ASP A 75 -0.91 1.96 -7.25
N LEU A 76 -1.05 0.80 -6.62
CA LEU A 76 -1.59 -0.39 -7.26
C LEU A 76 -3.12 -0.42 -7.17
N PRO A 77 -3.79 -1.02 -8.16
CA PRO A 77 -5.23 -1.23 -8.07
C PRO A 77 -5.56 -2.11 -6.87
N GLY A 78 -6.63 -1.76 -6.15
CA GLY A 78 -7.06 -2.51 -4.98
C GLY A 78 -7.60 -3.90 -5.32
N TYR A 79 -7.56 -4.82 -4.38
CA TYR A 79 -8.18 -6.14 -4.47
C TYR A 79 -9.54 -6.19 -3.74
N GLY A 80 -10.26 -7.30 -3.87
CA GLY A 80 -11.48 -7.56 -3.08
C GLY A 80 -12.74 -6.87 -3.58
N TYR A 81 -12.87 -6.65 -4.87
CA TYR A 81 -14.08 -6.08 -5.46
C TYR A 81 -15.19 -7.14 -5.66
N ALA A 82 -16.13 -7.19 -4.73
CA ALA A 82 -17.31 -8.07 -4.82
C ALA A 82 -18.28 -7.74 -5.99
N LYS A 83 -18.15 -6.54 -6.57
CA LYS A 83 -19.06 -6.05 -7.64
C LYS A 83 -18.48 -6.17 -9.05
N ARG A 84 -17.29 -6.74 -9.22
CA ARG A 84 -16.69 -6.92 -10.55
C ARG A 84 -17.07 -8.28 -11.13
N GLY A 85 -17.18 -8.35 -12.46
CA GLY A 85 -17.32 -9.61 -13.16
C GLY A 85 -16.11 -10.53 -12.93
N ARG A 86 -16.32 -11.84 -12.97
CA ARG A 86 -15.28 -12.85 -12.73
C ARG A 86 -14.04 -12.64 -13.60
N TYR A 87 -14.23 -12.27 -14.84
CA TYR A 87 -13.14 -11.97 -15.79
C TYR A 87 -12.27 -10.79 -15.35
N GLU A 88 -12.89 -9.71 -14.88
CA GLU A 88 -12.16 -8.52 -14.40
C GLU A 88 -11.37 -8.80 -13.12
N VAL A 89 -11.92 -9.62 -12.22
CA VAL A 89 -11.23 -10.05 -11.00
C VAL A 89 -9.99 -10.86 -11.34
N GLU A 90 -10.09 -11.81 -12.27
CA GLU A 90 -8.96 -12.62 -12.72
C GLU A 90 -7.88 -11.78 -13.42
N LYS A 91 -8.28 -10.82 -14.25
CA LYS A 91 -7.36 -9.91 -14.93
C LYS A 91 -6.60 -9.04 -13.91
N LEU A 92 -7.30 -8.52 -12.92
CA LEU A 92 -6.72 -7.73 -11.85
C LEU A 92 -5.73 -8.55 -11.01
N LYS A 93 -6.09 -9.77 -10.65
CA LYS A 93 -5.23 -10.68 -9.90
C LYS A 93 -3.95 -10.99 -10.68
N LYS A 94 -4.05 -11.25 -11.98
CA LYS A 94 -2.88 -11.46 -12.84
C LYS A 94 -1.98 -10.23 -12.90
N LEU A 95 -2.54 -9.03 -13.01
CA LEU A 95 -1.79 -7.78 -13.03
C LEU A 95 -1.02 -7.58 -11.72
N ILE A 96 -1.68 -7.73 -10.58
CA ILE A 96 -1.06 -7.57 -9.26
C ILE A 96 0.03 -8.63 -9.05
N ASN A 97 -0.27 -9.91 -9.30
CA ASN A 97 0.70 -10.99 -9.14
C ASN A 97 1.93 -10.79 -10.02
N TYR A 98 1.73 -10.40 -11.28
CA TYR A 98 2.85 -10.12 -12.17
C TYR A 98 3.71 -8.96 -11.65
N TYR A 99 3.11 -7.86 -11.23
CA TYR A 99 3.83 -6.73 -10.67
C TYR A 99 4.65 -7.14 -9.44
N VAL A 100 4.03 -7.77 -8.44
CA VAL A 100 4.72 -8.09 -7.18
C VAL A 100 5.78 -9.18 -7.32
N LEU A 101 5.65 -10.08 -8.29
CA LEU A 101 6.59 -11.18 -8.49
C LEU A 101 7.71 -10.86 -9.50
N GLN A 102 7.48 -9.97 -10.46
CA GLN A 102 8.40 -9.74 -11.57
C GLN A 102 9.04 -8.34 -11.57
N ARG A 103 8.49 -7.39 -10.80
CA ARG A 103 9.02 -6.03 -10.78
C ARG A 103 10.30 -5.94 -9.96
N GLN A 104 11.45 -5.82 -10.65
CA GLN A 104 12.78 -5.80 -10.01
C GLN A 104 13.02 -4.56 -9.15
N GLN A 105 12.43 -3.41 -9.52
CA GLN A 105 12.54 -2.16 -8.77
C GLN A 105 11.69 -2.12 -7.50
N LEU A 106 10.76 -3.06 -7.33
CA LEU A 106 9.91 -3.13 -6.14
C LEU A 106 10.78 -3.42 -4.91
N THR A 107 10.98 -2.41 -4.11
CA THR A 107 11.78 -2.49 -2.88
C THR A 107 10.96 -2.98 -1.70
N CYS A 108 9.75 -2.46 -1.54
CA CYS A 108 8.81 -2.90 -0.51
C CYS A 108 7.37 -2.65 -0.94
N LEU A 109 6.50 -3.61 -0.65
CA LEU A 109 5.06 -3.50 -0.85
C LEU A 109 4.38 -3.21 0.50
N PHE A 110 3.55 -2.17 0.56
CA PHE A 110 2.77 -1.86 1.75
C PHE A 110 1.31 -2.25 1.56
N VAL A 111 0.85 -3.16 2.41
CA VAL A 111 -0.55 -3.62 2.44
C VAL A 111 -1.33 -2.75 3.41
N LEU A 112 -2.31 -2.03 2.89
CA LEU A 112 -3.17 -1.15 3.68
C LEU A 112 -4.34 -1.93 4.28
N ILE A 113 -4.53 -1.77 5.58
CA ILE A 113 -5.57 -2.41 6.37
C ILE A 113 -6.42 -1.34 7.07
N ASP A 114 -7.71 -1.40 6.92
CA ASP A 114 -8.63 -0.51 7.64
C ASP A 114 -8.67 -0.87 9.13
N SER A 115 -8.16 0.02 9.99
CA SER A 115 -8.01 -0.22 11.43
C SER A 115 -9.34 -0.38 12.20
N ARG A 116 -10.47 -0.09 11.54
CA ARG A 116 -11.80 -0.25 12.12
C ARG A 116 -12.32 -1.69 12.07
N LEU A 117 -11.73 -2.50 11.21
CA LEU A 117 -12.24 -3.83 10.87
C LEU A 117 -11.49 -4.92 11.64
N GLU A 118 -12.17 -6.03 11.83
CA GLU A 118 -11.52 -7.28 12.21
C GLU A 118 -10.67 -7.81 11.06
N PRO A 119 -9.69 -8.72 11.34
CA PRO A 119 -8.90 -9.34 10.30
C PRO A 119 -9.79 -9.95 9.21
N GLN A 120 -9.59 -9.53 7.97
CA GLN A 120 -10.37 -10.00 6.84
C GLN A 120 -9.60 -11.13 6.14
N LYS A 121 -10.29 -12.21 5.81
CA LYS A 121 -9.70 -13.38 5.17
C LYS A 121 -8.92 -13.03 3.90
N ILE A 122 -9.46 -12.13 3.07
CA ILE A 122 -8.82 -11.72 1.82
C ILE A 122 -7.50 -11.00 2.04
N ASP A 123 -7.39 -10.19 3.10
CA ASP A 123 -6.15 -9.50 3.46
C ASP A 123 -5.11 -10.51 3.95
N LEU A 124 -5.51 -11.44 4.81
CA LEU A 124 -4.64 -12.49 5.33
C LEU A 124 -4.14 -13.44 4.22
N GLU A 125 -5.00 -13.82 3.29
CA GLU A 125 -4.63 -14.65 2.13
C GLU A 125 -3.62 -13.92 1.23
N PHE A 126 -3.79 -12.61 1.02
CA PHE A 126 -2.84 -11.82 0.23
C PHE A 126 -1.49 -11.69 0.94
N ILE A 127 -1.49 -11.41 2.25
CA ILE A 127 -0.26 -11.36 3.06
C ILE A 127 0.47 -12.70 3.04
N ARG A 128 -0.25 -13.82 3.17
CA ARG A 128 0.33 -15.17 3.06
C ARG A 128 0.98 -15.37 1.69
N PHE A 129 0.29 -14.99 0.62
CA PHE A 129 0.85 -15.06 -0.74
C PHE A 129 2.16 -14.28 -0.88
N LEU A 130 2.26 -13.07 -0.31
CA LEU A 130 3.49 -12.29 -0.32
C LEU A 130 4.63 -13.00 0.40
N GLY A 131 4.36 -13.57 1.57
CA GLY A 131 5.36 -14.30 2.35
C GLY A 131 5.84 -15.58 1.70
N GLU A 132 4.93 -16.39 1.17
CA GLU A 132 5.26 -17.63 0.44
C GLU A 132 6.13 -17.37 -0.79
N ASN A 133 6.02 -16.18 -1.39
CA ASN A 133 6.80 -15.80 -2.56
C ASN A 133 8.02 -14.91 -2.24
N GLY A 134 8.32 -14.69 -0.96
CA GLY A 134 9.48 -13.90 -0.55
C GLY A 134 9.42 -12.43 -0.95
N VAL A 135 8.23 -11.87 -1.14
CA VAL A 135 8.05 -10.45 -1.48
C VAL A 135 8.24 -9.59 -0.23
N PRO A 136 9.18 -8.63 -0.20
CA PRO A 136 9.32 -7.71 0.93
C PRO A 136 8.05 -6.87 1.10
N PHE A 137 7.47 -6.88 2.30
CA PHE A 137 6.27 -6.10 2.55
C PHE A 137 6.19 -5.57 3.99
N GLY A 138 5.37 -4.54 4.17
CA GLY A 138 4.95 -4.02 5.46
C GLY A 138 3.45 -3.79 5.49
N ILE A 139 2.91 -3.45 6.65
CA ILE A 139 1.49 -3.21 6.87
C ILE A 139 1.26 -1.75 7.28
N ILE A 140 0.25 -1.12 6.68
CA ILE A 140 -0.19 0.21 7.10
C ILE A 140 -1.65 0.12 7.55
N PHE A 141 -1.87 0.30 8.85
CA PHE A 141 -3.22 0.48 9.38
C PHE A 141 -3.69 1.90 9.10
N THR A 142 -4.80 2.03 8.38
CA THR A 142 -5.37 3.32 7.99
C THR A 142 -6.55 3.71 8.88
N LYS A 143 -6.95 4.97 8.82
CA LYS A 143 -8.14 5.51 9.52
C LYS A 143 -8.07 5.38 11.05
N ALA A 144 -6.88 5.53 11.62
CA ALA A 144 -6.63 5.37 13.05
C ALA A 144 -7.44 6.34 13.94
N ASP A 145 -7.92 7.43 13.36
CA ASP A 145 -8.78 8.43 14.03
C ASP A 145 -10.26 8.01 14.14
N LYS A 146 -10.71 6.99 13.41
CA LYS A 146 -12.11 6.58 13.35
C LYS A 146 -12.57 5.62 14.45
N PRO A 147 -11.75 4.64 14.92
CA PRO A 147 -12.15 3.77 16.04
C PRO A 147 -12.36 4.57 17.34
N LYS A 148 -13.26 4.11 18.18
CA LYS A 148 -13.44 4.69 19.51
C LYS A 148 -12.19 4.47 20.38
N ARG A 149 -12.09 5.25 21.46
CA ARG A 149 -10.97 5.16 22.41
C ARG A 149 -10.78 3.72 22.89
N GLY A 150 -9.57 3.18 22.71
CA GLY A 150 -9.21 1.81 23.07
C GLY A 150 -9.50 0.75 22.00
N GLU A 151 -10.40 1.00 21.06
CA GLU A 151 -10.69 0.06 19.97
C GLU A 151 -9.56 -0.08 18.97
N LEU A 152 -8.90 1.04 18.65
CA LEU A 152 -7.76 1.05 17.72
C LEU A 152 -6.69 0.05 18.15
N LYS A 153 -6.23 0.17 19.39
CA LYS A 153 -5.20 -0.72 19.95
C LYS A 153 -5.64 -2.18 19.89
N LYS A 154 -6.87 -2.44 20.32
CA LYS A 154 -7.46 -3.79 20.32
C LYS A 154 -7.55 -4.39 18.91
N ASN A 155 -7.97 -3.59 17.91
CA ASN A 155 -8.08 -4.06 16.53
C ASN A 155 -6.70 -4.37 15.93
N VAL A 156 -5.72 -3.48 16.14
CA VAL A 156 -4.34 -3.69 15.69
C VAL A 156 -3.73 -4.93 16.34
N GLU A 157 -3.83 -5.05 17.67
CA GLU A 157 -3.32 -6.20 18.40
C GLU A 157 -3.95 -7.52 17.92
N ARG A 158 -5.26 -7.53 17.67
CA ARG A 158 -5.97 -8.71 17.13
C ARG A 158 -5.44 -9.10 15.76
N PHE A 159 -5.24 -8.12 14.88
CA PHE A 159 -4.69 -8.38 13.55
C PHE A 159 -3.28 -8.98 13.63
N LEU A 160 -2.40 -8.36 14.43
CA LEU A 160 -1.03 -8.82 14.62
C LEU A 160 -0.98 -10.21 15.28
N GLN A 161 -1.85 -10.48 16.24
CA GLN A 161 -1.96 -11.80 16.87
C GLN A 161 -2.38 -12.88 15.87
N THR A 162 -3.34 -12.56 14.99
CA THR A 162 -3.73 -13.48 13.91
C THR A 162 -2.57 -13.78 12.96
N LEU A 163 -1.73 -12.79 12.64
CA LEU A 163 -0.52 -13.03 11.87
C LEU A 163 0.49 -13.90 12.61
N HIS A 164 0.65 -13.72 13.91
CA HIS A 164 1.57 -14.51 14.75
C HIS A 164 1.22 -15.99 14.81
N GLU A 165 -0.02 -16.38 14.48
CA GLU A 165 -0.40 -17.79 14.38
C GLU A 165 0.33 -18.51 13.22
N GLU A 166 0.76 -17.76 12.19
CA GLU A 166 1.41 -18.29 11.00
C GLU A 166 2.85 -17.79 10.80
N TRP A 167 3.26 -16.72 11.49
CA TRP A 167 4.52 -16.02 11.30
C TRP A 167 5.33 -15.95 12.59
N GLU A 168 6.59 -16.35 12.56
CA GLU A 168 7.50 -16.20 13.71
C GLU A 168 7.85 -14.72 13.92
N GLU A 169 8.16 -13.99 12.83
CA GLU A 169 8.44 -12.57 12.86
C GLU A 169 7.35 -11.79 12.14
N LEU A 170 6.85 -10.74 12.78
CA LEU A 170 5.89 -9.84 12.17
C LEU A 170 6.56 -8.90 11.16
N PRO A 171 5.90 -8.56 10.04
CA PRO A 171 6.37 -7.52 9.16
C PRO A 171 6.35 -6.16 9.87
N PRO A 172 7.15 -5.18 9.43
CA PRO A 172 7.02 -3.81 9.90
C PRO A 172 5.60 -3.30 9.69
N TYR A 173 5.08 -2.56 10.65
CA TYR A 173 3.74 -1.99 10.54
C TYR A 173 3.69 -0.55 11.05
N PHE A 174 2.74 0.20 10.52
CA PHE A 174 2.53 1.62 10.82
C PHE A 174 1.04 1.87 11.08
N ILE A 175 0.76 2.77 12.01
CA ILE A 175 -0.60 3.18 12.35
C ILE A 175 -0.80 4.61 11.87
N THR A 176 -1.72 4.81 10.91
CA THR A 176 -1.84 6.07 10.19
C THR A 176 -3.27 6.63 10.20
N SER A 177 -3.36 7.94 10.14
CA SER A 177 -4.60 8.67 9.85
C SER A 177 -4.31 9.78 8.86
N SER A 178 -4.96 9.75 7.71
CA SER A 178 -4.85 10.80 6.70
C SER A 178 -5.49 12.12 7.15
N ASP A 179 -6.46 12.05 8.07
CA ASP A 179 -7.15 13.24 8.57
C ASP A 179 -6.34 14.01 9.61
N THR A 180 -5.56 13.29 10.43
CA THR A 180 -4.76 13.90 11.52
C THR A 180 -3.27 14.01 11.21
N GLY A 181 -2.77 13.33 10.17
CA GLY A 181 -1.35 13.22 9.85
C GLY A 181 -0.59 12.22 10.71
N GLN A 182 -1.29 11.46 11.57
CA GLN A 182 -0.65 10.45 12.41
C GLN A 182 0.12 9.42 11.58
N GLY A 183 1.33 9.06 12.03
CA GLY A 183 2.17 8.03 11.42
C GLY A 183 2.90 8.47 10.16
N CYS A 184 2.71 9.71 9.68
CA CYS A 184 3.36 10.22 8.47
C CYS A 184 4.88 10.23 8.61
N ASP A 185 5.39 10.88 9.65
CA ASP A 185 6.84 11.03 9.86
C ASP A 185 7.51 9.69 10.10
N GLU A 186 6.90 8.83 10.92
CA GLU A 186 7.41 7.49 11.21
C GLU A 186 7.54 6.65 9.94
N PHE A 187 6.52 6.67 9.09
CA PHE A 187 6.56 5.95 7.82
C PHE A 187 7.61 6.52 6.86
N LEU A 188 7.68 7.84 6.71
CA LEU A 188 8.66 8.47 5.82
C LEU A 188 10.11 8.27 6.31
N ASP A 189 10.35 8.26 7.60
CA ASP A 189 11.66 7.97 8.18
C ASP A 189 12.08 6.51 7.92
N TYR A 190 11.14 5.59 7.96
CA TYR A 190 11.38 4.20 7.57
C TYR A 190 11.80 4.07 6.09
N ILE A 191 11.10 4.76 5.17
CA ILE A 191 11.49 4.81 3.75
C ILE A 191 12.89 5.42 3.59
N GLU A 192 13.20 6.48 4.32
CA GLU A 192 14.52 7.11 4.27
C GLU A 192 15.64 6.16 4.70
N GLN A 193 15.42 5.39 5.77
CA GLN A 193 16.37 4.39 6.24
C GLN A 193 16.65 3.32 5.17
N ILE A 194 15.61 2.83 4.50
CA ILE A 194 15.77 1.88 3.40
C ILE A 194 16.56 2.53 2.26
N ASN A 195 16.18 3.73 1.82
CA ASN A 195 16.86 4.44 0.73
C ASN A 195 18.35 4.69 1.04
N GLN A 196 18.70 4.96 2.29
CA GLN A 196 20.10 5.10 2.73
C GLN A 196 20.86 3.77 2.66
N SER A 197 20.20 2.65 2.96
CA SER A 197 20.81 1.32 2.92
C SER A 197 21.04 0.80 1.49
N LEU A 198 20.38 1.41 0.50
CA LEU A 198 20.52 1.05 -0.92
C LEU A 198 21.62 1.85 -1.65
N LYS A 199 22.15 2.90 -1.03
CA LYS A 199 23.25 3.74 -1.57
C LYS A 199 24.60 3.16 -1.20
#